data_8692791601fa9cf14e1ac5e445ce7efe
#
_entry.id   8692791601fa9cf14e1ac5e445ce7efe
#
_cell.length_a   1.000
_cell.length_b   1.000
_cell.length_c   1.000
_cell.angle_alpha   90.00
_cell.angle_beta   90.00
_cell.angle_gamma   90.00
#
_symmetry.space_group_name_H-M   'P 1'
#
loop_
_entity.id
_entity.type
_entity.pdbx_description
1 polymer ?
#
loop_
_entity_poly.entity_id
_entity_poly.type
_entity_poly.pdbx_seq_one_letter_code
_entity_poly.pdbx_strand_id
1 'polypeptide(L)'
;MKKNKILLFVAATVAFLTSCGGGRQGLPTSDEYPVIMIGASNAQLKTTYPATLKGVQDVEVRPKVSGFITKLYVHEGEYVHAGQVLFVVDNSTYQAAVRQAEAQVNSAQSAVAQSEAGVVQANASLNSANAQAATARLTYSNSKNLYNNKVIGDYELQSAKNSFETSQAAVRQAQSGVASAQAAVRQAQAGVRQAQAMLSTAKDNLGFCYVKSPASGYIGSLPFKEGALVSASSAQPVTTVSNTSTIEVYFSMTEADVLKLSRTDDGLSNAIKKFPSVSLLLADGTTYNHEGSIVKTSGSIDPATGTISVIARFPNPEHLLKSGGSGQIVIAKNNNHALLIPQEATTQVQDKIFVYKVDANNKVHYSEITVNPQNDGINYIVTSGLKMGDRIVSKGISSLEDGAKIKALTPAEYEEAIKKAEKLGENQSSAAGFLKTMKGDSK
;
A
#
# COMPACT_ATOMS: atom_id res chain seq x y z
N MET A 1 14.31 -35.27 91.43
CA MET A 1 13.10 -34.92 90.60
C MET A 1 13.39 -34.57 89.09
N LYS A 2 14.48 -34.95 88.51
CA LYS A 2 14.78 -34.66 87.10
C LYS A 2 14.74 -35.88 86.11
N LYS A 3 14.72 -37.11 86.69
CA LYS A 3 14.70 -38.35 85.88
C LYS A 3 13.32 -38.81 85.39
N ASN A 4 12.25 -38.41 86.05
CA ASN A 4 10.88 -38.86 85.68
C ASN A 4 10.20 -38.01 84.59
N LYS A 5 10.75 -36.84 84.30
CA LYS A 5 10.20 -36.01 83.21
C LYS A 5 10.72 -36.43 81.79
N ILE A 6 11.87 -37.09 81.71
CA ILE A 6 12.41 -37.58 80.46
C ILE A 6 11.72 -38.86 80.00
N LEU A 7 11.30 -39.71 80.94
CA LEU A 7 10.59 -40.96 80.62
C LEU A 7 9.17 -40.72 80.08
N LEU A 8 8.51 -39.62 80.47
CA LEU A 8 7.18 -39.25 80.04
C LEU A 8 7.21 -38.61 78.61
N PHE A 9 8.33 -37.94 78.23
CA PHE A 9 8.51 -37.36 76.93
C PHE A 9 8.85 -38.42 75.88
N VAL A 10 9.58 -39.48 76.22
CA VAL A 10 9.91 -40.59 75.29
C VAL A 10 8.69 -41.47 75.06
N ALA A 11 7.80 -41.65 76.06
CA ALA A 11 6.55 -42.40 75.88
C ALA A 11 5.54 -41.64 75.01
N ALA A 12 5.54 -40.30 75.05
CA ALA A 12 4.67 -39.47 74.15
C ALA A 12 5.14 -39.44 72.73
N THR A 13 6.46 -39.53 72.46
CA THR A 13 7.01 -39.57 71.10
C THR A 13 6.88 -40.94 70.44
N VAL A 14 6.83 -42.04 71.13
CA VAL A 14 6.59 -43.37 70.54
C VAL A 14 5.11 -43.61 70.24
N ALA A 15 4.17 -42.94 70.93
CA ALA A 15 2.74 -43.01 70.62
C ALA A 15 2.35 -42.24 69.34
N PHE A 16 3.19 -41.33 68.89
CA PHE A 16 2.92 -40.59 67.67
C PHE A 16 3.43 -41.28 66.36
N LEU A 17 4.20 -42.36 66.50
CA LEU A 17 4.79 -43.06 65.33
C LEU A 17 4.02 -44.34 64.92
N THR A 18 2.95 -44.67 65.60
CA THR A 18 2.09 -45.83 65.23
C THR A 18 0.71 -45.49 64.73
N SER A 19 0.44 -44.19 64.42
CA SER A 19 -0.83 -43.76 63.82
C SER A 19 -0.70 -43.47 62.34
N CYS A 20 0.02 -44.30 61.59
CA CYS A 20 0.08 -44.21 60.11
C CYS A 20 -0.39 -45.55 59.50
N GLY A 21 -1.61 -45.91 59.84
CA GLY A 21 -2.32 -47.10 59.40
C GLY A 21 -3.79 -46.86 59.12
N GLY A 22 -4.13 -45.62 58.72
CA GLY A 22 -5.48 -45.26 58.22
C GLY A 22 -5.48 -45.26 56.71
N GLY A 23 -6.26 -46.18 56.15
CA GLY A 23 -6.38 -46.36 54.71
C GLY A 23 -6.53 -45.02 53.96
N ARG A 24 -5.67 -44.80 53.00
CA ARG A 24 -5.86 -43.86 51.90
C ARG A 24 -7.14 -44.28 51.16
N GLN A 25 -8.31 -43.83 51.63
CA GLN A 25 -9.49 -43.83 50.77
C GLN A 25 -9.34 -42.70 49.77
N GLY A 26 -8.97 -43.13 48.66
CA GLY A 26 -8.76 -42.71 47.35
C GLY A 26 -9.35 -41.39 46.93
N LEU A 27 -8.49 -40.55 46.44
CA LEU A 27 -8.64 -40.01 45.09
C LEU A 27 -9.13 -41.13 44.13
N PRO A 28 -10.03 -40.87 43.18
CA PRO A 28 -10.51 -41.91 42.28
C PRO A 28 -9.33 -42.74 41.80
N THR A 29 -9.42 -44.04 42.10
CA THR A 29 -8.38 -44.98 41.76
C THR A 29 -8.16 -44.88 40.26
N SER A 30 -6.98 -44.69 39.89
CA SER A 30 -6.25 -44.46 38.70
C SER A 30 -6.70 -45.16 37.38
N ASP A 31 -7.83 -45.80 37.34
CA ASP A 31 -8.27 -46.55 36.18
C ASP A 31 -9.40 -45.86 35.37
N GLU A 32 -9.95 -44.74 35.87
CA GLU A 32 -11.03 -44.01 35.23
C GLU A 32 -10.47 -42.83 34.43
N TYR A 33 -10.64 -42.87 33.11
CA TYR A 33 -10.09 -41.88 32.19
C TYR A 33 -11.16 -41.39 31.23
N PRO A 34 -11.19 -40.06 30.91
CA PRO A 34 -12.10 -39.53 29.90
C PRO A 34 -11.63 -39.91 28.52
N VAL A 35 -12.52 -40.52 27.77
CA VAL A 35 -12.27 -40.99 26.38
C VAL A 35 -13.15 -40.24 25.42
N ILE A 36 -12.55 -39.71 24.38
CA ILE A 36 -13.23 -39.05 23.26
C ILE A 36 -13.12 -39.88 22.00
N MET A 37 -14.17 -39.85 21.20
CA MET A 37 -14.18 -40.43 19.86
C MET A 37 -13.80 -39.34 18.85
N ILE A 38 -12.84 -39.63 17.98
CA ILE A 38 -12.36 -38.68 16.96
C ILE A 38 -13.36 -38.61 15.84
N GLY A 39 -13.91 -37.41 15.63
CA GLY A 39 -14.78 -37.08 14.51
C GLY A 39 -14.12 -36.12 13.52
N ALA A 40 -14.68 -36.04 12.31
CA ALA A 40 -14.35 -34.94 11.40
C ALA A 40 -14.93 -33.64 11.96
N SER A 41 -14.10 -32.64 12.06
CA SER A 41 -14.50 -31.32 12.52
C SER A 41 -14.04 -30.26 11.53
N ASN A 42 -14.75 -29.15 11.47
CA ASN A 42 -14.34 -28.00 10.69
C ASN A 42 -13.26 -27.24 11.45
N ALA A 43 -12.03 -27.29 10.97
CA ALA A 43 -10.93 -26.50 11.50
C ALA A 43 -10.71 -25.27 10.63
N GLN A 44 -10.71 -24.09 11.25
CA GLN A 44 -10.22 -22.86 10.63
C GLN A 44 -8.75 -22.65 10.97
N LEU A 45 -7.89 -22.92 10.00
CA LEU A 45 -6.48 -22.56 10.10
C LEU A 45 -6.34 -21.08 9.80
N LYS A 46 -5.88 -20.29 10.77
CA LYS A 46 -5.59 -18.87 10.60
C LYS A 46 -4.08 -18.68 10.47
N THR A 47 -3.64 -18.14 9.35
CA THR A 47 -2.25 -17.72 9.16
C THR A 47 -2.19 -16.21 9.20
N THR A 48 -1.28 -15.66 10.00
CA THR A 48 -1.08 -14.22 10.15
C THR A 48 0.22 -13.79 9.48
N TYR A 49 0.17 -12.69 8.75
CA TYR A 49 1.32 -12.09 8.10
C TYR A 49 1.44 -10.64 8.53
N PRO A 50 2.62 -10.18 9.00
CA PRO A 50 2.84 -8.77 9.29
C PRO A 50 2.66 -7.95 8.03
N ALA A 51 2.04 -6.78 8.16
CA ALA A 51 1.63 -5.96 7.04
C ALA A 51 1.81 -4.47 7.30
N THR A 52 2.06 -3.72 6.23
CA THR A 52 2.14 -2.26 6.23
C THR A 52 1.00 -1.69 5.39
N LEU A 53 0.33 -0.70 5.92
CA LEU A 53 -0.79 -0.01 5.30
C LEU A 53 -0.29 1.19 4.50
N LYS A 54 -0.75 1.34 3.25
CA LYS A 54 -0.50 2.52 2.42
C LYS A 54 -1.79 3.00 1.78
N GLY A 55 -1.91 4.31 1.59
CA GLY A 55 -2.98 4.86 0.77
C GLY A 55 -2.88 4.31 -0.66
N VAL A 56 -4.02 4.22 -1.36
CA VAL A 56 -4.02 3.80 -2.78
C VAL A 56 -3.17 4.73 -3.64
N GLN A 57 -2.98 5.96 -3.21
CA GLN A 57 -2.12 6.95 -3.85
C GLN A 57 -1.49 7.85 -2.79
N ASP A 58 -0.20 7.70 -2.58
CA ASP A 58 0.62 8.56 -1.75
C ASP A 58 1.54 9.37 -2.67
N VAL A 59 1.34 10.68 -2.73
CA VAL A 59 2.10 11.57 -3.63
C VAL A 59 2.87 12.59 -2.81
N GLU A 60 4.18 12.56 -2.97
CA GLU A 60 5.07 13.57 -2.39
C GLU A 60 4.90 14.90 -3.12
N VAL A 61 4.68 15.96 -2.39
CA VAL A 61 4.58 17.32 -2.91
C VAL A 61 5.93 18.01 -2.77
N ARG A 62 6.53 18.30 -3.93
CA ARG A 62 7.79 19.04 -4.04
C ARG A 62 7.60 20.28 -4.92
N PRO A 63 8.12 21.45 -4.55
CA PRO A 63 8.06 22.62 -5.42
C PRO A 63 8.94 22.40 -6.64
N LYS A 64 8.54 22.93 -7.81
CA LYS A 64 9.36 22.93 -9.03
C LYS A 64 10.35 24.09 -9.09
N VAL A 65 10.17 25.09 -8.24
CA VAL A 65 11.00 26.28 -8.13
C VAL A 65 11.57 26.41 -6.72
N SER A 66 12.72 27.08 -6.61
CA SER A 66 13.38 27.32 -5.32
C SER A 66 12.98 28.68 -4.78
N GLY A 67 12.77 28.77 -3.48
CA GLY A 67 12.46 30.04 -2.79
C GLY A 67 11.94 29.80 -1.38
N PHE A 68 11.63 30.88 -0.68
CA PHE A 68 11.06 30.80 0.66
C PHE A 68 9.54 30.61 0.61
N ILE A 69 8.99 29.82 1.52
CA ILE A 69 7.54 29.70 1.67
C ILE A 69 7.01 31.03 2.22
N THR A 70 6.20 31.72 1.45
CA THR A 70 5.59 32.98 1.86
C THR A 70 4.31 32.76 2.65
N LYS A 71 3.51 31.76 2.22
CA LYS A 71 2.24 31.44 2.86
C LYS A 71 1.91 29.97 2.73
N LEU A 72 1.40 29.38 3.81
CA LEU A 72 0.91 28.01 3.90
C LEU A 72 -0.62 28.04 4.09
N TYR A 73 -1.37 27.37 3.22
CA TYR A 73 -2.84 27.40 3.21
C TYR A 73 -3.47 26.17 3.82
N VAL A 74 -2.67 25.20 4.24
CA VAL A 74 -3.16 23.88 4.71
C VAL A 74 -2.48 23.49 6.01
N HIS A 75 -3.14 22.62 6.76
CA HIS A 75 -2.67 22.06 8.02
C HIS A 75 -2.42 20.56 7.91
N GLU A 76 -1.62 20.02 8.82
CA GLU A 76 -1.40 18.58 8.92
C GLU A 76 -2.71 17.85 9.21
N GLY A 77 -2.99 16.77 8.47
CA GLY A 77 -4.23 16.00 8.62
C GLY A 77 -5.47 16.60 7.94
N GLU A 78 -5.35 17.76 7.29
CA GLU A 78 -6.45 18.38 6.55
C GLU A 78 -6.72 17.63 5.23
N TYR A 79 -7.99 17.55 4.83
CA TYR A 79 -8.37 17.01 3.54
C TYR A 79 -8.29 18.06 2.46
N VAL A 80 -7.65 17.77 1.35
CA VAL A 80 -7.48 18.66 0.20
C VAL A 80 -7.97 18.02 -1.10
N HIS A 81 -8.41 18.87 -2.02
CA HIS A 81 -8.80 18.45 -3.36
C HIS A 81 -7.66 18.59 -4.37
N ALA A 82 -7.66 17.76 -5.39
CA ALA A 82 -6.73 17.90 -6.51
C ALA A 82 -6.82 19.31 -7.12
N GLY A 83 -5.66 19.96 -7.34
CA GLY A 83 -5.59 21.34 -7.85
C GLY A 83 -5.71 22.44 -6.79
N GLN A 84 -6.05 22.12 -5.53
CA GLN A 84 -6.07 23.09 -4.43
C GLN A 84 -4.65 23.61 -4.13
N VAL A 85 -4.49 24.93 -3.93
CA VAL A 85 -3.20 25.52 -3.56
C VAL A 85 -2.88 25.14 -2.13
N LEU A 86 -1.69 24.56 -1.92
CA LEU A 86 -1.21 24.14 -0.61
C LEU A 86 -0.34 25.21 0.04
N PHE A 87 0.58 25.77 -0.71
CA PHE A 87 1.46 26.84 -0.26
C PHE A 87 1.97 27.69 -1.44
N VAL A 88 2.49 28.85 -1.13
CA VAL A 88 3.08 29.77 -2.10
C VAL A 88 4.53 30.00 -1.75
N VAL A 89 5.39 29.85 -2.76
CA VAL A 89 6.80 30.23 -2.71
C VAL A 89 6.94 31.70 -3.12
N ASP A 90 7.90 32.43 -2.57
CA ASP A 90 8.16 33.83 -2.94
C ASP A 90 8.26 33.96 -4.45
N ASN A 91 7.33 34.74 -5.00
CA ASN A 91 7.14 34.91 -6.44
C ASN A 91 7.62 36.27 -6.95
N SER A 92 8.22 37.11 -6.11
CA SER A 92 8.62 38.48 -6.45
C SER A 92 9.57 38.52 -7.64
N THR A 93 10.60 37.67 -7.65
CA THR A 93 11.57 37.56 -8.75
C THR A 93 10.93 37.01 -10.02
N TYR A 94 10.04 36.05 -9.91
CA TYR A 94 9.33 35.45 -11.04
C TYR A 94 8.33 36.43 -11.66
N GLN A 95 7.64 37.24 -10.87
CA GLN A 95 6.81 38.34 -11.36
C GLN A 95 7.64 39.40 -12.12
N ALA A 96 8.82 39.73 -11.62
CA ALA A 96 9.73 40.62 -12.35
C ALA A 96 10.17 40.05 -13.69
N ALA A 97 10.47 38.74 -13.75
CA ALA A 97 10.81 38.04 -14.98
C ALA A 97 9.64 38.06 -15.99
N VAL A 98 8.39 37.89 -15.54
CA VAL A 98 7.21 37.99 -16.42
C VAL A 98 7.09 39.40 -16.97
N ARG A 99 7.19 40.43 -16.15
CA ARG A 99 7.14 41.84 -16.65
C ARG A 99 8.26 42.15 -17.66
N GLN A 100 9.48 41.62 -17.43
CA GLN A 100 10.58 41.75 -18.38
C GLN A 100 10.27 41.07 -19.71
N ALA A 101 9.75 39.83 -19.68
CA ALA A 101 9.38 39.11 -20.90
C ALA A 101 8.21 39.79 -21.64
N GLU A 102 7.25 40.39 -20.94
CA GLU A 102 6.15 41.17 -21.51
C GLU A 102 6.69 42.43 -22.26
N ALA A 103 7.64 43.12 -21.63
CA ALA A 103 8.29 44.27 -22.27
C ALA A 103 9.03 43.82 -23.56
N GLN A 104 9.66 42.64 -23.54
CA GLN A 104 10.33 42.10 -24.73
C GLN A 104 9.35 41.78 -25.89
N VAL A 105 8.16 41.22 -25.56
CA VAL A 105 7.10 40.99 -26.55
C VAL A 105 6.64 42.32 -27.17
N ASN A 106 6.41 43.35 -26.35
CA ASN A 106 6.00 44.69 -26.83
C ASN A 106 7.06 45.30 -27.74
N SER A 107 8.34 45.18 -27.37
CA SER A 107 9.46 45.62 -28.25
C SER A 107 9.49 44.90 -29.57
N ALA A 108 9.33 43.57 -29.55
CA ALA A 108 9.28 42.78 -30.77
C ALA A 108 8.06 43.11 -31.67
N GLN A 109 6.91 43.41 -31.07
CA GLN A 109 5.71 43.89 -31.78
C GLN A 109 5.94 45.24 -32.45
N SER A 110 6.61 46.16 -31.77
CA SER A 110 7.01 47.45 -32.34
C SER A 110 7.93 47.28 -33.56
N ALA A 111 8.86 46.31 -33.53
CA ALA A 111 9.71 45.99 -34.67
C ALA A 111 8.91 45.43 -35.85
N VAL A 112 7.83 44.67 -35.61
CA VAL A 112 6.92 44.26 -36.70
C VAL A 112 6.24 45.47 -37.33
N ALA A 113 5.67 46.37 -36.50
CA ALA A 113 5.00 47.56 -37.02
C ALA A 113 5.95 48.45 -37.85
N GLN A 114 7.22 48.58 -37.43
CA GLN A 114 8.23 49.30 -38.18
C GLN A 114 8.54 48.61 -39.51
N SER A 115 8.63 47.29 -39.52
CA SER A 115 8.87 46.51 -40.77
C SER A 115 7.68 46.57 -41.72
N GLU A 116 6.43 46.58 -41.20
CA GLU A 116 5.20 46.76 -41.97
C GLU A 116 5.15 48.14 -42.65
N ALA A 117 5.54 49.20 -41.91
CA ALA A 117 5.70 50.54 -42.51
C ALA A 117 6.70 50.52 -43.68
N GLY A 118 7.78 49.70 -43.55
CA GLY A 118 8.73 49.49 -44.65
C GLY A 118 8.10 48.86 -45.89
N VAL A 119 7.16 47.90 -45.69
CA VAL A 119 6.41 47.33 -46.83
C VAL A 119 5.51 48.34 -47.51
N VAL A 120 4.85 49.21 -46.73
CA VAL A 120 4.01 50.32 -47.28
C VAL A 120 4.86 51.23 -48.11
N GLN A 121 6.03 51.60 -47.65
CA GLN A 121 6.98 52.48 -48.42
C GLN A 121 7.46 51.78 -49.67
N ALA A 122 7.82 50.50 -49.62
CA ALA A 122 8.28 49.75 -50.82
C ALA A 122 7.15 49.60 -51.86
N ASN A 123 5.90 49.39 -51.42
CA ASN A 123 4.74 49.37 -52.35
C ASN A 123 4.46 50.72 -52.98
N ALA A 124 4.63 51.84 -52.28
CA ALA A 124 4.53 53.16 -52.84
C ALA A 124 5.58 53.39 -53.94
N SER A 125 6.81 52.94 -53.75
CA SER A 125 7.88 52.97 -54.73
C SER A 125 7.56 52.10 -55.96
N LEU A 126 6.99 50.89 -55.73
CA LEU A 126 6.54 50.02 -56.83
C LEU A 126 5.41 50.65 -57.63
N ASN A 127 4.45 51.30 -57.01
CA ASN A 127 3.36 52.02 -57.70
C ASN A 127 3.89 53.15 -58.54
N SER A 128 4.86 53.92 -58.03
CA SER A 128 5.53 54.96 -58.84
C SER A 128 6.25 54.38 -60.04
N ALA A 129 7.03 53.31 -59.88
CA ALA A 129 7.71 52.65 -60.97
C ALA A 129 6.74 52.08 -62.02
N ASN A 130 5.61 51.52 -61.61
CA ASN A 130 4.55 51.02 -62.51
C ASN A 130 3.92 52.15 -63.29
N ALA A 131 3.66 53.32 -62.72
CA ALA A 131 3.12 54.48 -63.43
C ALA A 131 4.11 55.00 -64.45
N GLN A 132 5.41 55.07 -64.14
CA GLN A 132 6.44 55.45 -65.07
C GLN A 132 6.55 54.45 -66.25
N ALA A 133 6.52 53.14 -65.97
CA ALA A 133 6.56 52.12 -67.02
C ALA A 133 5.30 52.14 -67.89
N ALA A 134 4.13 52.43 -67.34
CA ALA A 134 2.91 52.59 -68.08
C ALA A 134 3.00 53.78 -69.08
N THR A 135 3.55 54.90 -68.60
CA THR A 135 3.80 56.08 -69.51
C THR A 135 4.80 55.75 -70.55
N ALA A 136 5.95 55.17 -70.27
CA ALA A 136 6.98 54.77 -71.20
C ALA A 136 6.45 53.74 -72.23
N ARG A 137 5.61 52.79 -71.80
CA ARG A 137 4.93 51.83 -72.69
C ARG A 137 4.02 52.51 -73.71
N LEU A 138 3.24 53.49 -73.24
CA LEU A 138 2.35 54.26 -74.10
C LEU A 138 3.17 55.01 -75.11
N THR A 139 4.23 55.72 -74.75
CA THR A 139 5.15 56.44 -75.64
C THR A 139 5.76 55.48 -76.65
N TYR A 140 6.29 54.31 -76.21
CA TYR A 140 6.86 53.35 -77.14
C TYR A 140 5.82 52.81 -78.18
N SER A 141 4.59 52.52 -77.69
CA SER A 141 3.49 52.08 -78.57
C SER A 141 3.13 53.13 -79.63
N ASN A 142 3.05 54.39 -79.22
CA ASN A 142 2.77 55.51 -80.12
C ASN A 142 3.91 55.69 -81.11
N SER A 143 5.18 55.71 -80.69
CA SER A 143 6.36 55.80 -81.58
C SER A 143 6.41 54.66 -82.61
N LYS A 144 6.08 53.42 -82.19
CA LYS A 144 5.98 52.26 -83.03
C LYS A 144 4.95 52.44 -84.16
N ASN A 145 3.77 52.98 -83.78
CA ASN A 145 2.73 53.30 -84.80
C ASN A 145 3.17 54.40 -85.80
N LEU A 146 3.82 55.48 -85.34
CA LEU A 146 4.36 56.54 -86.14
C LEU A 146 5.49 56.09 -87.07
N TYR A 147 6.38 55.19 -86.58
CA TYR A 147 7.43 54.53 -87.34
C TYR A 147 6.86 53.68 -88.51
N ASN A 148 5.86 52.87 -88.18
CA ASN A 148 5.17 52.03 -89.16
C ASN A 148 4.53 52.87 -90.30
N ASN A 149 4.06 54.10 -89.93
CA ASN A 149 3.53 55.07 -90.89
C ASN A 149 4.62 55.96 -91.53
N LYS A 150 5.91 55.67 -91.27
CA LYS A 150 7.08 56.41 -91.81
C LYS A 150 7.13 57.89 -91.38
N VAL A 151 6.60 58.23 -90.25
CA VAL A 151 6.57 59.62 -89.73
C VAL A 151 7.82 59.93 -88.90
N ILE A 152 8.41 58.93 -88.26
CA ILE A 152 9.63 59.08 -87.41
C ILE A 152 10.73 58.11 -87.86
N GLY A 153 11.99 58.43 -87.48
CA GLY A 153 13.16 57.62 -87.81
C GLY A 153 13.39 56.50 -86.84
N ASP A 154 14.28 55.52 -87.17
CA ASP A 154 14.64 54.36 -86.34
C ASP A 154 15.23 54.76 -84.99
N TYR A 155 16.03 55.79 -84.93
CA TYR A 155 16.64 56.36 -83.72
C TYR A 155 15.58 56.69 -82.63
N GLU A 156 14.48 57.37 -83.06
CA GLU A 156 13.41 57.77 -82.13
C GLU A 156 12.63 56.54 -81.60
N LEU A 157 12.33 55.56 -82.47
CA LEU A 157 11.73 54.29 -82.00
C LEU A 157 12.63 53.56 -81.07
N GLN A 158 13.93 53.46 -81.35
CA GLN A 158 14.89 52.75 -80.46
C GLN A 158 15.08 53.50 -79.15
N SER A 159 15.09 54.80 -79.12
CA SER A 159 15.12 55.64 -77.92
C SER A 159 13.89 55.39 -77.02
N ALA A 160 12.68 55.38 -77.63
CA ALA A 160 11.46 55.08 -76.89
C ALA A 160 11.43 53.65 -76.37
N LYS A 161 11.95 52.67 -77.12
CA LYS A 161 12.10 51.26 -76.65
C LYS A 161 13.07 51.16 -75.50
N ASN A 162 14.24 51.76 -75.56
CA ASN A 162 15.23 51.75 -74.51
C ASN A 162 14.67 52.38 -73.22
N SER A 163 13.91 53.48 -73.30
CA SER A 163 13.22 54.11 -72.21
C SER A 163 12.18 53.17 -71.53
N PHE A 164 11.41 52.44 -72.35
CA PHE A 164 10.48 51.45 -71.88
C PHE A 164 11.19 50.27 -71.17
N GLU A 165 12.24 49.73 -71.74
CA GLU A 165 13.04 48.63 -71.13
C GLU A 165 13.69 49.06 -69.83
N THR A 166 14.20 50.29 -69.72
CA THR A 166 14.75 50.88 -68.50
C THR A 166 13.68 50.99 -67.41
N SER A 167 12.47 51.48 -67.79
CA SER A 167 11.38 51.58 -66.83
C SER A 167 10.86 50.22 -66.32
N GLN A 168 10.89 49.19 -67.19
CA GLN A 168 10.59 47.80 -66.75
C GLN A 168 11.65 47.28 -65.80
N ALA A 169 12.93 47.60 -66.00
CA ALA A 169 13.98 47.23 -65.08
C ALA A 169 13.76 47.88 -63.68
N ALA A 170 13.32 49.16 -63.69
CA ALA A 170 12.95 49.86 -62.43
C ALA A 170 11.77 49.19 -61.67
N VAL A 171 10.76 48.72 -62.48
CA VAL A 171 9.65 47.93 -61.81
C VAL A 171 10.17 46.66 -61.21
N ARG A 172 11.01 45.87 -61.88
CA ARG A 172 11.60 44.66 -61.32
C ARG A 172 12.44 44.95 -60.05
N GLN A 173 13.19 46.03 -60.04
CA GLN A 173 13.94 46.47 -58.86
C GLN A 173 13.01 46.83 -57.68
N ALA A 174 11.93 47.60 -57.96
CA ALA A 174 10.95 47.93 -56.92
C ALA A 174 10.22 46.69 -56.39
N GLN A 175 9.88 45.71 -57.25
CA GLN A 175 9.34 44.42 -56.86
C GLN A 175 10.27 43.64 -55.87
N SER A 176 11.56 43.60 -56.20
CA SER A 176 12.58 43.03 -55.33
C SER A 176 12.67 43.77 -54.03
N GLY A 177 12.48 45.09 -54.01
CA GLY A 177 12.38 45.88 -52.76
C GLY A 177 11.19 45.50 -51.91
N VAL A 178 10.01 45.29 -52.51
CA VAL A 178 8.82 44.78 -51.76
C VAL A 178 9.08 43.38 -51.15
N ALA A 179 9.68 42.50 -52.00
CA ALA A 179 10.00 41.13 -51.44
C ALA A 179 10.99 41.18 -50.27
N SER A 180 11.97 42.06 -50.32
CA SER A 180 12.92 42.26 -49.21
C SER A 180 12.23 42.84 -47.97
N ALA A 181 11.36 43.85 -48.13
CA ALA A 181 10.57 44.41 -47.03
C ALA A 181 9.63 43.37 -46.38
N GLN A 182 8.98 42.54 -47.22
CA GLN A 182 8.16 41.39 -46.69
C GLN A 182 9.00 40.35 -45.96
N ALA A 183 10.23 40.10 -46.40
CA ALA A 183 11.14 39.20 -45.67
C ALA A 183 11.52 39.78 -44.31
N ALA A 184 11.71 41.11 -44.19
CA ALA A 184 11.96 41.77 -42.90
C ALA A 184 10.75 41.67 -41.95
N VAL A 185 9.50 41.76 -42.46
CA VAL A 185 8.31 41.52 -41.67
C VAL A 185 8.27 40.08 -41.12
N ARG A 186 8.56 39.08 -41.99
CA ARG A 186 8.61 37.69 -41.55
C ARG A 186 9.67 37.45 -40.48
N GLN A 187 10.82 38.11 -40.59
CA GLN A 187 11.88 38.08 -39.61
C GLN A 187 11.44 38.71 -38.25
N ALA A 188 10.84 39.90 -38.28
CA ALA A 188 10.32 40.55 -37.12
C ALA A 188 9.22 39.72 -36.41
N GLN A 189 8.31 39.09 -37.19
CA GLN A 189 7.31 38.16 -36.67
C GLN A 189 7.92 36.93 -36.01
N ALA A 190 9.03 36.40 -36.52
CA ALA A 190 9.77 35.34 -35.86
C ALA A 190 10.33 35.82 -34.52
N GLY A 191 10.78 37.06 -34.41
CA GLY A 191 11.18 37.67 -33.13
C GLY A 191 10.04 37.76 -32.12
N VAL A 192 8.83 38.10 -32.58
CA VAL A 192 7.63 38.08 -31.70
C VAL A 192 7.35 36.68 -31.15
N ARG A 193 7.38 35.64 -32.02
CA ARG A 193 7.19 34.26 -31.57
C ARG A 193 8.23 33.82 -30.53
N GLN A 194 9.49 34.22 -30.71
CA GLN A 194 10.56 33.94 -29.75
C GLN A 194 10.29 34.65 -28.41
N ALA A 195 9.94 35.93 -28.41
CA ALA A 195 9.62 36.68 -27.19
C ALA A 195 8.38 36.10 -26.47
N GLN A 196 7.36 35.68 -27.23
CA GLN A 196 6.18 35.01 -26.70
C GLN A 196 6.51 33.67 -26.00
N ALA A 197 7.41 32.88 -26.60
CA ALA A 197 7.88 31.64 -26.00
C ALA A 197 8.61 31.90 -24.64
N MET A 198 9.43 32.93 -24.58
CA MET A 198 10.10 33.38 -23.33
C MET A 198 9.08 33.85 -22.29
N LEU A 199 8.05 34.58 -22.71
CA LEU A 199 6.97 34.99 -21.82
C LEU A 199 6.19 33.80 -21.27
N SER A 200 5.89 32.82 -22.10
CA SER A 200 5.24 31.57 -21.66
C SER A 200 6.06 30.89 -20.59
N THR A 201 7.37 30.71 -20.83
CA THR A 201 8.28 30.09 -19.82
C THR A 201 8.31 30.88 -18.50
N ALA A 202 8.34 32.21 -18.59
CA ALA A 202 8.33 33.04 -17.38
C ALA A 202 7.00 32.91 -16.60
N LYS A 203 5.86 32.85 -17.32
CA LYS A 203 4.54 32.61 -16.70
C LYS A 203 4.41 31.23 -16.08
N ASP A 204 4.95 30.19 -16.73
CA ASP A 204 4.96 28.83 -16.19
C ASP A 204 5.77 28.77 -14.89
N ASN A 205 6.95 29.39 -14.86
CA ASN A 205 7.76 29.49 -13.66
C ASN A 205 7.06 30.25 -12.53
N LEU A 206 6.36 31.33 -12.84
CA LEU A 206 5.50 32.03 -11.87
C LEU A 206 4.37 31.13 -11.39
N GLY A 207 3.75 30.36 -12.27
CA GLY A 207 2.71 29.40 -11.92
C GLY A 207 3.20 28.31 -10.97
N PHE A 208 4.45 27.88 -11.10
CA PHE A 208 5.08 26.90 -10.19
C PHE A 208 5.33 27.42 -8.77
N CYS A 209 5.30 28.73 -8.55
CA CYS A 209 5.34 29.32 -7.21
C CYS A 209 4.07 29.01 -6.40
N TYR A 210 2.94 28.75 -7.07
CA TYR A 210 1.69 28.32 -6.45
C TYR A 210 1.61 26.80 -6.46
N VAL A 211 2.12 26.17 -5.41
CA VAL A 211 2.19 24.71 -5.35
C VAL A 211 0.81 24.15 -5.03
N LYS A 212 0.31 23.31 -5.92
CA LYS A 212 -1.04 22.70 -5.85
C LYS A 212 -0.96 21.22 -5.53
N SER A 213 -2.03 20.71 -4.92
CA SER A 213 -2.16 19.27 -4.67
C SER A 213 -2.30 18.49 -5.99
N PRO A 214 -1.48 17.45 -6.19
CA PRO A 214 -1.59 16.60 -7.37
C PRO A 214 -2.76 15.61 -7.30
N ALA A 215 -3.30 15.34 -6.10
CA ALA A 215 -4.37 14.39 -5.84
C ALA A 215 -5.30 14.90 -4.74
N SER A 216 -6.49 14.32 -4.65
CA SER A 216 -7.37 14.54 -3.49
C SER A 216 -7.01 13.55 -2.38
N GLY A 217 -6.91 14.02 -1.15
CA GLY A 217 -6.50 13.19 -0.01
C GLY A 217 -6.16 14.01 1.23
N TYR A 218 -5.58 13.35 2.21
CA TYR A 218 -5.16 13.97 3.46
C TYR A 218 -3.70 14.43 3.41
N ILE A 219 -3.44 15.60 3.95
CA ILE A 219 -2.09 16.15 4.11
C ILE A 219 -1.35 15.36 5.19
N GLY A 220 -0.15 14.91 4.86
CA GLY A 220 0.77 14.31 5.83
C GLY A 220 1.43 15.32 6.73
N SER A 221 2.66 15.04 7.18
CA SER A 221 3.45 16.00 7.96
C SER A 221 3.89 17.19 7.11
N LEU A 222 4.04 18.35 7.77
CA LEU A 222 4.51 19.60 7.19
C LEU A 222 5.80 20.05 7.90
N PRO A 223 6.95 19.45 7.58
CA PRO A 223 8.22 19.78 8.22
C PRO A 223 8.70 21.20 7.92
N PHE A 224 8.24 21.79 6.82
CA PHE A 224 8.58 23.16 6.43
C PHE A 224 7.45 24.12 6.81
N LYS A 225 7.81 25.22 7.45
CA LYS A 225 6.89 26.29 7.87
C LYS A 225 7.07 27.53 7.00
N GLU A 226 6.22 28.54 7.18
CA GLU A 226 6.40 29.83 6.55
C GLU A 226 7.79 30.41 6.87
N GLY A 227 8.45 30.97 5.87
CA GLY A 227 9.84 31.43 5.94
C GLY A 227 10.90 30.37 5.67
N ALA A 228 10.56 29.10 5.52
CA ALA A 228 11.50 28.04 5.19
C ALA A 228 11.91 28.09 3.71
N LEU A 229 13.18 27.82 3.43
CA LEU A 229 13.70 27.65 2.06
C LEU A 229 13.34 26.27 1.53
N VAL A 230 12.70 26.22 0.39
CA VAL A 230 12.33 24.96 -0.30
C VAL A 230 12.87 24.93 -1.73
N SER A 231 13.09 23.72 -2.23
CA SER A 231 13.67 23.49 -3.54
C SER A 231 13.24 22.11 -4.08
N ALA A 232 13.25 21.94 -5.39
CA ALA A 232 13.01 20.64 -6.03
C ALA A 232 14.03 19.57 -5.61
N SER A 233 15.25 19.97 -5.24
CA SER A 233 16.34 19.09 -4.79
C SER A 233 16.38 18.85 -3.28
N SER A 234 15.43 19.38 -2.50
CA SER A 234 15.34 19.12 -1.06
C SER A 234 15.22 17.62 -0.78
N ALA A 235 15.98 17.10 0.19
CA ALA A 235 16.00 15.69 0.54
C ALA A 235 14.59 15.21 0.99
N GLN A 236 13.85 16.06 1.70
CA GLN A 236 12.50 15.76 2.16
C GLN A 236 11.45 16.51 1.30
N PRO A 237 10.29 15.89 1.04
CA PRO A 237 9.15 16.59 0.45
C PRO A 237 8.59 17.63 1.41
N VAL A 238 7.91 18.65 0.88
CA VAL A 238 7.24 19.65 1.73
C VAL A 238 6.06 19.03 2.47
N THR A 239 5.35 18.11 1.82
CA THR A 239 4.32 17.27 2.42
C THR A 239 4.06 16.07 1.51
N THR A 240 3.23 15.14 1.99
CA THR A 240 2.68 14.04 1.20
C THR A 240 1.16 14.15 1.21
N VAL A 241 0.52 13.97 0.06
CA VAL A 241 -0.93 13.88 -0.04
C VAL A 241 -1.30 12.41 -0.21
N SER A 242 -2.05 11.88 0.76
CA SER A 242 -2.42 10.47 0.81
C SER A 242 -3.91 10.29 0.54
N ASN A 243 -4.24 9.58 -0.51
CA ASN A 243 -5.61 9.14 -0.75
C ASN A 243 -5.87 7.85 0.05
N THR A 244 -6.62 7.98 1.13
CA THR A 244 -6.94 6.89 2.05
C THR A 244 -8.37 6.40 1.93
N SER A 245 -9.10 6.72 0.86
CA SER A 245 -10.46 6.19 0.61
C SER A 245 -10.46 4.66 0.51
N THR A 246 -9.35 4.13 0.02
CA THR A 246 -9.05 2.70 -0.03
C THR A 246 -7.61 2.53 0.44
N ILE A 247 -7.35 1.52 1.24
CA ILE A 247 -6.01 1.21 1.74
C ILE A 247 -5.47 -0.03 1.04
N GLU A 248 -4.26 0.07 0.55
CA GLU A 248 -3.47 -1.07 0.09
C GLU A 248 -2.60 -1.56 1.24
N VAL A 249 -2.76 -2.83 1.58
CA VAL A 249 -2.04 -3.50 2.66
C VAL A 249 -1.01 -4.42 2.05
N TYR A 250 0.25 -4.11 2.30
CA TYR A 250 1.42 -4.82 1.79
C TYR A 250 1.88 -5.84 2.84
N PHE A 251 1.94 -7.10 2.47
CA PHE A 251 2.47 -8.17 3.31
C PHE A 251 3.31 -9.13 2.51
N SER A 252 4.20 -9.84 3.17
CA SER A 252 5.14 -10.77 2.54
C SER A 252 4.76 -12.21 2.85
N MET A 253 4.66 -13.04 1.81
CA MET A 253 4.47 -14.49 1.91
C MET A 253 5.77 -15.21 1.58
N THR A 254 6.06 -16.32 2.25
CA THR A 254 7.22 -17.13 1.95
C THR A 254 7.08 -17.83 0.60
N GLU A 255 8.21 -18.08 -0.07
CA GLU A 255 8.21 -18.88 -1.32
C GLU A 255 7.53 -20.23 -1.16
N ALA A 256 7.74 -20.88 -0.01
CA ALA A 256 7.13 -22.19 0.29
C ALA A 256 5.59 -22.11 0.32
N ASP A 257 5.01 -21.05 0.88
CA ASP A 257 3.56 -20.86 0.93
C ASP A 257 3.01 -20.55 -0.46
N VAL A 258 3.71 -19.71 -1.23
CA VAL A 258 3.35 -19.39 -2.61
C VAL A 258 3.40 -20.61 -3.50
N LEU A 259 4.43 -21.48 -3.38
CA LEU A 259 4.55 -22.72 -4.14
C LEU A 259 3.42 -23.72 -3.79
N LYS A 260 3.05 -23.83 -2.50
CA LYS A 260 1.90 -24.66 -2.08
C LYS A 260 0.61 -24.17 -2.74
N LEU A 261 0.39 -22.87 -2.79
CA LEU A 261 -0.79 -22.26 -3.42
C LEU A 261 -0.78 -22.45 -4.94
N SER A 262 0.36 -22.22 -5.58
CA SER A 262 0.49 -22.35 -7.04
C SER A 262 0.27 -23.77 -7.54
N ARG A 263 0.60 -24.80 -6.74
CA ARG A 263 0.39 -26.20 -7.07
C ARG A 263 -1.07 -26.65 -6.95
N THR A 264 -1.87 -25.95 -6.15
CA THR A 264 -3.28 -26.31 -5.89
C THR A 264 -4.23 -25.78 -6.97
N ASP A 265 -3.88 -24.70 -7.69
CA ASP A 265 -4.82 -23.92 -8.51
C ASP A 265 -4.30 -23.55 -9.92
N ASP A 266 -3.48 -24.38 -10.55
CA ASP A 266 -2.92 -24.15 -11.91
C ASP A 266 -2.25 -22.75 -12.09
N GLY A 267 -1.53 -22.31 -11.07
CA GLY A 267 -0.72 -21.11 -11.10
C GLY A 267 -1.17 -20.01 -10.14
N LEU A 268 -0.20 -19.20 -9.73
CA LEU A 268 -0.37 -18.14 -8.71
C LEU A 268 -1.47 -17.14 -9.06
N SER A 269 -1.60 -16.74 -10.34
CA SER A 269 -2.61 -15.79 -10.80
C SER A 269 -4.04 -16.28 -10.64
N ASN A 270 -4.27 -17.60 -10.77
CA ASN A 270 -5.58 -18.22 -10.58
C ASN A 270 -5.84 -18.47 -9.09
N ALA A 271 -4.81 -18.85 -8.34
CA ALA A 271 -4.88 -18.96 -6.88
C ALA A 271 -5.30 -17.64 -6.23
N ILE A 272 -4.72 -16.51 -6.68
CA ILE A 272 -5.06 -15.17 -6.17
C ILE A 272 -6.53 -14.81 -6.38
N LYS A 273 -7.10 -15.12 -7.55
CA LYS A 273 -8.51 -14.85 -7.84
C LYS A 273 -9.48 -15.67 -7.00
N LYS A 274 -9.04 -16.84 -6.53
CA LYS A 274 -9.81 -17.74 -5.68
C LYS A 274 -9.53 -17.57 -4.18
N PHE A 275 -8.61 -16.68 -3.81
CA PHE A 275 -8.36 -16.40 -2.41
C PHE A 275 -9.66 -15.92 -1.75
N PRO A 276 -10.00 -16.49 -0.60
CA PRO A 276 -11.08 -15.93 0.22
C PRO A 276 -10.75 -14.49 0.59
N SER A 277 -11.77 -13.74 0.99
CA SER A 277 -11.58 -12.45 1.63
C SER A 277 -10.57 -12.58 2.77
N VAL A 278 -9.74 -11.56 2.93
CA VAL A 278 -8.74 -11.50 4.00
C VAL A 278 -9.19 -10.50 5.06
N SER A 279 -8.90 -10.83 6.33
CA SER A 279 -9.19 -9.93 7.45
C SER A 279 -7.92 -9.19 7.84
N LEU A 280 -8.07 -7.96 8.30
CA LEU A 280 -6.99 -7.13 8.82
C LEU A 280 -7.10 -7.04 10.34
N LEU A 281 -6.07 -7.48 11.04
CA LEU A 281 -5.88 -7.28 12.47
C LEU A 281 -5.09 -5.99 12.66
N LEU A 282 -5.65 -5.03 13.37
CA LEU A 282 -5.04 -3.73 13.63
C LEU A 282 -3.96 -3.83 14.72
N ALA A 283 -3.18 -2.77 14.88
CA ALA A 283 -2.09 -2.72 15.85
C ALA A 283 -2.56 -2.83 17.33
N ASP A 284 -3.82 -2.51 17.61
CA ASP A 284 -4.47 -2.66 18.92
C ASP A 284 -5.01 -4.08 19.20
N GLY A 285 -4.86 -5.00 18.24
CA GLY A 285 -5.37 -6.37 18.33
C GLY A 285 -6.84 -6.52 17.93
N THR A 286 -7.51 -5.47 17.51
CA THR A 286 -8.89 -5.56 17.00
C THR A 286 -8.92 -5.95 15.52
N THR A 287 -9.96 -6.66 15.11
CA THR A 287 -10.16 -6.98 13.68
C THR A 287 -10.91 -5.84 13.01
N TYR A 288 -10.40 -5.39 11.86
CA TYR A 288 -11.05 -4.38 11.06
C TYR A 288 -12.39 -4.88 10.50
N ASN A 289 -13.42 -4.04 10.52
CA ASN A 289 -14.80 -4.44 10.20
C ASN A 289 -15.06 -4.77 8.73
N HIS A 290 -14.18 -4.33 7.83
CA HIS A 290 -14.32 -4.58 6.40
C HIS A 290 -13.29 -5.61 5.96
N GLU A 291 -13.74 -6.57 5.17
CA GLU A 291 -12.88 -7.56 4.55
C GLU A 291 -12.15 -6.98 3.34
N GLY A 292 -10.92 -7.42 3.14
CA GLY A 292 -10.10 -7.05 2.00
C GLY A 292 -10.03 -8.17 0.97
N SER A 293 -9.61 -7.80 -0.23
CA SER A 293 -9.32 -8.74 -1.31
C SER A 293 -7.88 -8.61 -1.77
N ILE A 294 -7.23 -9.73 -2.07
CA ILE A 294 -5.89 -9.72 -2.67
C ILE A 294 -6.03 -9.26 -4.12
N VAL A 295 -5.31 -8.22 -4.50
CA VAL A 295 -5.41 -7.60 -5.84
C VAL A 295 -4.19 -7.81 -6.69
N LYS A 296 -3.00 -7.91 -6.07
CA LYS A 296 -1.72 -8.00 -6.78
C LYS A 296 -0.72 -8.80 -5.98
N THR A 297 0.23 -9.42 -6.68
CA THR A 297 1.46 -9.96 -6.11
C THR A 297 2.64 -9.44 -6.90
N SER A 298 3.80 -9.33 -6.24
CA SER A 298 5.05 -9.09 -6.94
C SER A 298 5.32 -10.24 -7.91
N GLY A 299 5.81 -9.95 -9.09
CA GLY A 299 6.25 -10.94 -10.06
C GLY A 299 7.63 -11.54 -9.78
N SER A 300 8.29 -11.11 -8.72
CA SER A 300 9.63 -11.55 -8.33
C SER A 300 9.70 -11.85 -6.83
N ILE A 301 10.55 -12.81 -6.47
CA ILE A 301 10.94 -13.11 -5.09
C ILE A 301 12.05 -12.14 -4.70
N ASP A 302 11.96 -11.57 -3.51
CA ASP A 302 13.07 -10.83 -2.91
C ASP A 302 14.16 -11.82 -2.48
N PRO A 303 15.36 -11.78 -3.07
CA PRO A 303 16.41 -12.74 -2.78
C PRO A 303 17.01 -12.59 -1.36
N ALA A 304 16.85 -11.42 -0.73
CA ALA A 304 17.34 -11.19 0.62
C ALA A 304 16.47 -11.84 1.69
N THR A 305 15.16 -11.93 1.44
CA THR A 305 14.18 -12.45 2.41
C THR A 305 13.53 -13.77 2.00
N GLY A 306 13.65 -14.19 0.73
CA GLY A 306 12.96 -15.36 0.18
C GLY A 306 11.44 -15.22 0.18
N THR A 307 10.93 -14.01 0.07
CA THR A 307 9.49 -13.71 0.15
C THR A 307 8.97 -13.03 -1.11
N ILE A 308 7.67 -13.16 -1.33
CA ILE A 308 6.90 -12.44 -2.37
C ILE A 308 6.01 -11.41 -1.69
N SER A 309 6.05 -10.17 -2.19
CA SER A 309 5.15 -9.13 -1.72
C SER A 309 3.76 -9.33 -2.32
N VAL A 310 2.76 -9.33 -1.46
CA VAL A 310 1.33 -9.45 -1.79
C VAL A 310 0.62 -8.19 -1.34
N ILE A 311 -0.32 -7.71 -2.17
CA ILE A 311 -1.08 -6.49 -1.90
C ILE A 311 -2.56 -6.87 -1.78
N ALA A 312 -3.13 -6.61 -0.61
CA ALA A 312 -4.56 -6.68 -0.37
C ALA A 312 -5.16 -5.27 -0.31
N ARG A 313 -6.38 -5.12 -0.79
CA ARG A 313 -7.09 -3.84 -0.81
C ARG A 313 -8.27 -3.90 0.13
N PHE A 314 -8.38 -2.88 0.98
CA PHE A 314 -9.45 -2.71 1.96
C PHE A 314 -10.20 -1.40 1.71
N PRO A 315 -11.53 -1.40 1.67
CA PRO A 315 -12.31 -0.15 1.69
C PRO A 315 -12.12 0.55 3.04
N ASN A 316 -12.05 1.87 3.03
CA ASN A 316 -11.85 2.67 4.25
C ASN A 316 -12.85 3.85 4.33
N PRO A 317 -14.16 3.57 4.38
CA PRO A 317 -15.18 4.62 4.36
C PRO A 317 -15.14 5.51 5.61
N GLU A 318 -14.73 4.98 6.74
CA GLU A 318 -14.64 5.68 8.01
C GLU A 318 -13.31 6.44 8.18
N HIS A 319 -12.38 6.32 7.21
CA HIS A 319 -11.03 6.91 7.25
C HIS A 319 -10.22 6.55 8.53
N LEU A 320 -10.57 5.41 9.15
CA LEU A 320 -9.89 4.88 10.34
C LEU A 320 -8.44 4.48 10.01
N LEU A 321 -8.24 3.83 8.87
CA LEU A 321 -6.93 3.39 8.42
C LEU A 321 -6.17 4.56 7.80
N LYS A 322 -4.90 4.71 8.18
CA LYS A 322 -4.02 5.76 7.67
C LYS A 322 -2.81 5.16 6.96
N SER A 323 -2.30 5.89 5.98
CA SER A 323 -1.04 5.51 5.32
C SER A 323 0.12 5.54 6.32
N GLY A 324 1.03 4.56 6.24
CA GLY A 324 2.12 4.36 7.19
C GLY A 324 1.76 3.53 8.42
N GLY A 325 0.50 3.13 8.59
CA GLY A 325 0.07 2.24 9.66
C GLY A 325 0.63 0.82 9.50
N SER A 326 0.61 0.06 10.60
CA SER A 326 0.96 -1.37 10.64
C SER A 326 -0.22 -2.21 11.09
N GLY A 327 -0.21 -3.48 10.71
CA GLY A 327 -1.23 -4.45 11.09
C GLY A 327 -0.79 -5.86 10.70
N GLN A 328 -1.72 -6.80 10.76
CA GLN A 328 -1.48 -8.18 10.32
C GLN A 328 -2.61 -8.63 9.41
N ILE A 329 -2.29 -9.21 8.28
CA ILE A 329 -3.27 -9.89 7.43
C ILE A 329 -3.52 -11.27 8.00
N VAL A 330 -4.79 -11.61 8.20
CA VAL A 330 -5.25 -12.92 8.64
C VAL A 330 -5.90 -13.61 7.44
N ILE A 331 -5.31 -14.72 7.03
CA ILE A 331 -5.84 -15.59 5.99
C ILE A 331 -6.42 -16.83 6.68
N ALA A 332 -7.74 -17.01 6.55
CA ALA A 332 -8.43 -18.17 7.09
C ALA A 332 -8.57 -19.25 6.01
N LYS A 333 -8.05 -20.44 6.28
CA LYS A 333 -8.23 -21.62 5.44
C LYS A 333 -9.16 -22.60 6.14
N ASN A 334 -10.32 -22.84 5.58
CA ASN A 334 -11.25 -23.84 6.10
C ASN A 334 -10.78 -25.25 5.71
N ASN A 335 -10.65 -26.12 6.70
CA ASN A 335 -10.42 -27.54 6.50
C ASN A 335 -11.63 -28.33 7.04
N ASN A 336 -12.51 -28.70 6.14
CA ASN A 336 -13.82 -29.29 6.50
C ASN A 336 -13.74 -30.77 6.95
N HIS A 337 -12.57 -31.40 6.93
CA HIS A 337 -12.37 -32.81 7.29
C HIS A 337 -11.15 -32.98 8.21
N ALA A 338 -10.88 -32.00 9.05
CA ALA A 338 -9.76 -32.08 9.98
C ALA A 338 -10.10 -33.01 11.15
N LEU A 339 -9.16 -33.86 11.52
CA LEU A 339 -9.22 -34.62 12.77
C LEU A 339 -8.62 -33.73 13.87
N LEU A 340 -9.47 -33.19 14.73
CA LEU A 340 -9.05 -32.35 15.87
C LEU A 340 -8.93 -33.15 17.12
N ILE A 341 -7.82 -32.97 17.85
CA ILE A 341 -7.61 -33.54 19.19
C ILE A 341 -7.16 -32.46 20.15
N PRO A 342 -7.63 -32.46 21.41
CA PRO A 342 -7.14 -31.52 22.42
C PRO A 342 -5.63 -31.71 22.65
N GLN A 343 -4.89 -30.62 22.81
CA GLN A 343 -3.45 -30.70 23.12
C GLN A 343 -3.21 -31.43 24.45
N GLU A 344 -4.13 -31.32 25.41
CA GLU A 344 -4.09 -32.04 26.67
C GLU A 344 -4.13 -33.58 26.56
N ALA A 345 -4.62 -34.09 25.40
CA ALA A 345 -4.66 -35.52 25.07
C ALA A 345 -3.34 -36.04 24.48
N THR A 346 -2.32 -35.19 24.36
CA THR A 346 -1.06 -35.54 23.71
C THR A 346 0.12 -35.48 24.68
N THR A 347 1.09 -36.35 24.49
CA THR A 347 2.39 -36.31 25.18
C THR A 347 3.47 -36.08 24.13
N GLN A 348 4.33 -35.09 24.36
CA GLN A 348 5.46 -34.84 23.49
C GLN A 348 6.73 -35.47 24.09
N VAL A 349 7.36 -36.33 23.33
CA VAL A 349 8.65 -36.93 23.68
C VAL A 349 9.64 -36.59 22.59
N GLN A 350 10.61 -35.74 22.93
CA GLN A 350 11.57 -35.15 21.96
C GLN A 350 10.79 -34.38 20.87
N ASP A 351 10.92 -34.78 19.60
CA ASP A 351 10.29 -34.19 18.42
C ASP A 351 9.00 -34.92 17.98
N LYS A 352 8.58 -35.95 18.73
CA LYS A 352 7.43 -36.79 18.40
C LYS A 352 6.26 -36.56 19.34
N ILE A 353 5.06 -36.60 18.79
CA ILE A 353 3.80 -36.45 19.55
C ILE A 353 3.09 -37.80 19.59
N PHE A 354 2.63 -38.16 20.78
CA PHE A 354 1.97 -39.42 21.06
C PHE A 354 0.61 -39.19 21.70
N VAL A 355 -0.27 -40.18 21.49
CA VAL A 355 -1.59 -40.28 22.12
C VAL A 355 -1.82 -41.68 22.62
N TYR A 356 -2.68 -41.85 23.63
CA TYR A 356 -3.16 -43.15 24.06
C TYR A 356 -4.46 -43.50 23.34
N LYS A 357 -4.39 -44.44 22.38
CA LYS A 357 -5.56 -45.01 21.72
C LYS A 357 -6.21 -46.08 22.61
N VAL A 358 -7.54 -46.10 22.62
CA VAL A 358 -8.31 -47.06 23.41
C VAL A 358 -8.93 -48.10 22.47
N ASP A 359 -8.60 -49.38 22.66
CA ASP A 359 -9.15 -50.46 21.91
C ASP A 359 -10.59 -50.87 22.34
N ALA A 360 -11.18 -51.85 21.65
CA ALA A 360 -12.51 -52.35 22.00
C ALA A 360 -12.60 -53.00 23.39
N ASN A 361 -11.47 -53.45 23.95
CA ASN A 361 -11.37 -54.07 25.29
C ASN A 361 -11.01 -53.08 26.39
N ASN A 362 -11.04 -51.76 26.07
CA ASN A 362 -10.63 -50.65 26.93
C ASN A 362 -9.16 -50.77 27.41
N LYS A 363 -8.30 -51.27 26.54
CA LYS A 363 -6.87 -51.28 26.76
C LYS A 363 -6.25 -50.11 25.96
N VAL A 364 -5.31 -49.42 26.58
CA VAL A 364 -4.64 -48.27 25.94
C VAL A 364 -3.39 -48.68 25.20
N HIS A 365 -3.16 -48.04 24.03
CA HIS A 365 -1.99 -48.25 23.21
C HIS A 365 -1.32 -46.91 22.94
N TYR A 366 -0.03 -46.81 23.28
CA TYR A 366 0.78 -45.63 23.03
C TYR A 366 1.10 -45.54 21.54
N SER A 367 0.55 -44.53 20.85
CA SER A 367 0.60 -44.39 19.40
C SER A 367 1.19 -43.04 18.98
N GLU A 368 2.18 -43.12 18.08
CA GLU A 368 2.76 -41.91 17.45
C GLU A 368 1.77 -41.30 16.48
N ILE A 369 1.66 -39.97 16.51
CA ILE A 369 0.85 -39.19 15.58
C ILE A 369 1.68 -38.05 14.97
N THR A 370 1.30 -37.64 13.76
CA THR A 370 1.81 -36.41 13.16
C THR A 370 0.73 -35.35 13.16
N VAL A 371 1.08 -34.15 13.61
CA VAL A 371 0.16 -33.03 13.66
C VAL A 371 0.61 -31.88 12.73
N ASN A 372 -0.32 -31.05 12.34
CA ASN A 372 0.01 -29.83 11.62
C ASN A 372 0.73 -28.86 12.58
N PRO A 373 1.84 -28.21 12.19
CA PRO A 373 2.52 -27.20 12.97
C PRO A 373 1.63 -25.99 13.33
N GLN A 374 0.67 -25.70 12.49
CA GLN A 374 -0.32 -24.65 12.74
C GLN A 374 -1.51 -25.22 13.49
N ASN A 375 -1.84 -24.64 14.62
CA ASN A 375 -2.97 -25.03 15.47
C ASN A 375 -3.68 -23.80 16.01
N ASP A 376 -4.80 -23.98 16.71
CA ASP A 376 -5.61 -22.93 17.32
C ASP A 376 -5.19 -22.58 18.76
N GLY A 377 -4.10 -23.17 19.25
CA GLY A 377 -3.62 -23.04 20.63
C GLY A 377 -4.32 -23.95 21.63
N ILE A 378 -5.40 -24.63 21.26
CA ILE A 378 -6.19 -25.54 22.10
C ILE A 378 -6.15 -26.95 21.53
N ASN A 379 -6.27 -27.09 20.21
CA ASN A 379 -6.37 -28.36 19.52
C ASN A 379 -5.24 -28.53 18.50
N TYR A 380 -4.78 -29.77 18.34
CA TYR A 380 -3.95 -30.17 17.21
C TYR A 380 -4.79 -30.71 16.06
N ILE A 381 -4.38 -30.38 14.85
CA ILE A 381 -4.90 -31.03 13.62
C ILE A 381 -4.02 -32.20 13.29
N VAL A 382 -4.56 -33.41 13.37
CA VAL A 382 -3.84 -34.65 13.08
C VAL A 382 -3.77 -34.84 11.58
N THR A 383 -2.55 -35.06 11.06
CA THR A 383 -2.30 -35.35 9.65
C THR A 383 -2.09 -36.85 9.39
N SER A 384 -1.56 -37.59 10.39
CA SER A 384 -1.41 -39.05 10.29
C SER A 384 -1.38 -39.70 11.68
N GLY A 385 -1.60 -41.04 11.73
CA GLY A 385 -1.55 -41.79 12.98
C GLY A 385 -2.92 -42.06 13.63
N LEU A 386 -3.95 -41.29 13.28
CA LEU A 386 -5.33 -41.50 13.76
C LEU A 386 -6.31 -41.60 12.59
N LYS A 387 -7.43 -42.28 12.83
CA LYS A 387 -8.54 -42.40 11.90
C LYS A 387 -9.83 -41.89 12.54
N MET A 388 -10.79 -41.52 11.69
CA MET A 388 -12.13 -41.21 12.13
C MET A 388 -12.73 -42.42 12.85
N GLY A 389 -13.32 -42.18 14.04
CA GLY A 389 -13.87 -43.23 14.90
C GLY A 389 -12.88 -43.82 15.90
N ASP A 390 -11.58 -43.52 15.84
CA ASP A 390 -10.63 -43.92 16.88
C ASP A 390 -11.02 -43.28 18.21
N ARG A 391 -10.83 -44.00 19.31
CA ARG A 391 -11.03 -43.51 20.67
C ARG A 391 -9.67 -43.18 21.27
N ILE A 392 -9.57 -42.01 21.90
CA ILE A 392 -8.34 -41.59 22.61
C ILE A 392 -8.66 -41.09 24.01
N VAL A 393 -7.70 -41.21 24.91
CA VAL A 393 -7.78 -40.60 26.26
C VAL A 393 -7.56 -39.10 26.11
N SER A 394 -8.47 -38.27 26.66
CA SER A 394 -8.43 -36.81 26.48
C SER A 394 -7.73 -36.06 27.63
N LYS A 395 -7.64 -36.64 28.83
CA LYS A 395 -6.97 -36.04 30.02
C LYS A 395 -6.36 -37.11 30.93
N GLY A 396 -5.40 -36.71 31.75
CA GLY A 396 -4.81 -37.57 32.76
C GLY A 396 -3.73 -38.54 32.21
N ILE A 397 -3.23 -38.27 31.00
CA ILE A 397 -2.30 -39.17 30.28
C ILE A 397 -0.92 -39.36 30.92
N SER A 398 -0.52 -38.45 31.84
CA SER A 398 0.81 -38.49 32.47
C SER A 398 1.00 -39.68 33.44
N SER A 399 -0.07 -40.32 33.89
CA SER A 399 -0.05 -41.48 34.76
C SER A 399 -0.38 -42.80 34.07
N LEU A 400 -0.58 -42.77 32.72
CA LEU A 400 -0.91 -43.94 31.91
C LEU A 400 0.34 -44.66 31.40
N GLU A 401 0.31 -45.99 31.48
CA GLU A 401 1.32 -46.84 30.88
C GLU A 401 0.75 -47.58 29.64
N ASP A 402 1.63 -47.88 28.67
CA ASP A 402 1.22 -48.65 27.50
C ASP A 402 0.71 -50.04 27.90
N GLY A 403 -0.44 -50.42 27.34
CA GLY A 403 -1.08 -51.68 27.61
C GLY A 403 -1.95 -51.71 28.87
N ALA A 404 -2.08 -50.61 29.61
CA ALA A 404 -2.96 -50.55 30.80
C ALA A 404 -4.43 -50.72 30.39
N LYS A 405 -5.23 -51.33 31.26
CA LYS A 405 -6.69 -51.45 31.09
C LYS A 405 -7.35 -50.33 31.85
N ILE A 406 -8.19 -49.57 31.19
CA ILE A 406 -8.86 -48.39 31.77
C ILE A 406 -10.37 -48.58 31.81
N LYS A 407 -11.02 -47.85 32.68
CA LYS A 407 -12.47 -47.64 32.65
C LYS A 407 -12.74 -46.34 31.87
N ALA A 408 -13.18 -46.50 30.64
CA ALA A 408 -13.48 -45.36 29.75
C ALA A 408 -14.76 -44.67 30.22
N LEU A 409 -14.65 -43.38 30.56
CA LEU A 409 -15.77 -42.49 30.87
C LEU A 409 -15.93 -41.46 29.76
N THR A 410 -17.13 -40.95 29.62
CA THR A 410 -17.31 -39.77 28.77
C THR A 410 -16.69 -38.53 29.48
N PRO A 411 -16.28 -37.48 28.77
CA PRO A 411 -15.75 -36.28 29.40
C PRO A 411 -16.69 -35.67 30.46
N ALA A 412 -18.01 -35.73 30.23
CA ALA A 412 -19.02 -35.24 31.18
C ALA A 412 -19.07 -36.07 32.45
N GLU A 413 -19.09 -37.40 32.34
CA GLU A 413 -19.06 -38.32 33.50
C GLU A 413 -17.77 -38.16 34.29
N TYR A 414 -16.64 -37.94 33.64
CA TYR A 414 -15.36 -37.71 34.29
C TYR A 414 -15.34 -36.39 35.08
N GLU A 415 -15.88 -35.30 34.52
CA GLU A 415 -16.01 -34.03 35.23
C GLU A 415 -16.95 -34.11 36.43
N GLU A 416 -18.05 -34.85 36.32
CA GLU A 416 -18.95 -35.11 37.46
C GLU A 416 -18.23 -35.93 38.55
N ALA A 417 -17.43 -36.92 38.17
CA ALA A 417 -16.64 -37.72 39.12
C ALA A 417 -15.61 -36.85 39.86
N ILE A 418 -14.92 -35.95 39.15
CA ILE A 418 -14.00 -34.99 39.78
C ILE A 418 -14.72 -34.05 40.74
N LYS A 419 -15.81 -33.41 40.33
CA LYS A 419 -16.61 -32.51 41.20
C LYS A 419 -17.14 -33.22 42.45
N LYS A 420 -17.48 -34.48 42.31
CA LYS A 420 -17.93 -35.31 43.42
C LYS A 420 -16.76 -35.64 44.37
N ALA A 421 -15.57 -35.93 43.86
CA ALA A 421 -14.36 -36.16 44.65
C ALA A 421 -13.88 -34.89 45.36
N GLU A 422 -13.93 -33.73 44.72
CA GLU A 422 -13.59 -32.43 45.30
C GLU A 422 -14.53 -32.09 46.47
N LYS A 423 -15.86 -32.26 46.30
CA LYS A 423 -16.82 -32.06 47.39
C LYS A 423 -16.62 -33.00 48.55
N LEU A 424 -16.20 -34.24 48.30
CA LEU A 424 -15.84 -35.21 49.35
C LEU A 424 -14.55 -34.78 50.10
N GLY A 425 -13.56 -34.28 49.38
CA GLY A 425 -12.32 -33.73 49.93
C GLY A 425 -12.53 -32.47 50.76
N GLU A 426 -13.37 -31.55 50.32
CA GLU A 426 -13.76 -30.36 51.08
C GLU A 426 -14.53 -30.72 52.37
N ASN A 427 -15.42 -31.72 52.31
CA ASN A 427 -16.14 -32.20 53.49
C ASN A 427 -15.21 -32.91 54.50
N GLN A 428 -14.13 -33.55 54.07
CA GLN A 428 -13.14 -34.17 54.94
C GLN A 428 -12.13 -33.17 55.53
N SER A 429 -11.82 -32.09 54.82
CA SER A 429 -10.92 -31.03 55.28
C SER A 429 -11.58 -29.99 56.19
N SER A 430 -12.92 -29.96 56.27
CA SER A 430 -13.64 -29.08 57.18
C SER A 430 -13.65 -29.68 58.63
N ALA A 431 -13.48 -28.81 59.65
CA ALA A 431 -13.50 -29.22 61.04
C ALA A 431 -14.80 -29.95 61.43
N ALA A 432 -15.90 -29.69 60.73
CA ALA A 432 -17.19 -30.39 60.95
C ALA A 432 -17.19 -31.79 60.29
N GLY A 433 -16.48 -32.00 59.21
CA GLY A 433 -16.29 -33.32 58.58
C GLY A 433 -15.41 -34.24 59.45
N PHE A 434 -14.33 -33.70 60.04
CA PHE A 434 -13.42 -34.43 60.91
C PHE A 434 -14.13 -34.92 62.21
N LEU A 435 -15.04 -34.10 62.75
CA LEU A 435 -15.86 -34.46 63.91
C LEU A 435 -16.92 -35.54 63.61
N LYS A 436 -17.39 -35.62 62.38
CA LYS A 436 -18.39 -36.63 61.98
C LYS A 436 -17.77 -38.00 61.70
N THR A 437 -16.51 -38.05 61.23
CA THR A 437 -15.73 -39.29 61.07
C THR A 437 -15.33 -39.89 62.48
N MET A 438 -14.97 -39.01 63.45
CA MET A 438 -14.66 -39.46 64.84
C MET A 438 -15.90 -39.95 65.59
N LYS A 439 -17.13 -39.58 65.24
CA LYS A 439 -18.37 -40.06 65.85
C LYS A 439 -18.92 -41.37 65.26
N GLY A 440 -18.40 -41.80 64.10
CA GLY A 440 -18.84 -43.00 63.41
C GLY A 440 -18.21 -44.32 63.87
N ASP A 441 -17.07 -44.24 64.56
CA ASP A 441 -16.32 -45.45 65.01
C ASP A 441 -16.60 -45.91 66.48
N SER A 442 -17.73 -45.52 67.07
CA SER A 442 -18.17 -46.03 68.32
C SER A 442 -19.57 -46.67 68.22
N LYS A 443 -19.60 -47.81 67.52
CA LYS A 443 -20.60 -48.84 67.64
C LYS A 443 -20.01 -50.21 67.35
#